data_4e9a1a2da0c79949a524c682e45c209d
#
_entry.id   4e9a1a2da0c79949a524c682e45c209d
#
_cell.length_a   1.000
_cell.length_b   1.000
_cell.length_c   1.000
_cell.angle_alpha   90.00
_cell.angle_beta   90.00
_cell.angle_gamma   90.00
#
_symmetry.space_group_name_H-M   'P 1'
#
loop_
_entity.id
_entity.type
_entity.pdbx_description
1 polymer ?
#
loop_
_entity_poly.entity_id
_entity_poly.type
_entity_poly.pdbx_seq_one_letter_code
_entity_poly.pdbx_strand_id
1 'polypeptide(L)'
;MPESANRLALLIGAPHRGEAAMHGDVQAFYDALIARGLSSDDLLVLEGRLDRELVLSFLATVQSQVSVWDRGDVFLYTSGHGAYAPMDAIDANTVEPALVFGQGDLDDPSRWVFWREVFGTLALPAKVRLALLPDC
;
A
#
# COMPACT_ATOMS: atom_id res chain seq x y z
N MET A 1 2.03 23.85 22.81
CA MET A 1 1.05 23.24 21.90
C MET A 1 1.73 22.10 21.15
N PRO A 2 1.22 20.91 21.24
CA PRO A 2 1.82 19.83 20.47
C PRO A 2 1.67 20.15 19.00
N GLU A 3 2.76 20.07 18.27
CA GLU A 3 2.70 20.14 16.82
C GLU A 3 1.80 19.01 16.33
N SER A 4 0.91 19.29 15.39
CA SER A 4 0.18 18.23 14.74
C SER A 4 1.22 17.37 14.03
N ALA A 5 1.36 16.13 14.46
CA ALA A 5 2.29 15.22 13.84
C ALA A 5 1.86 14.99 12.39
N ASN A 6 2.83 15.03 11.47
CA ASN A 6 2.60 14.60 10.11
C ASN A 6 2.34 13.09 10.13
N ARG A 7 1.17 12.70 9.73
CA ARG A 7 0.82 11.29 9.67
C ARG A 7 -0.18 11.05 8.55
N LEU A 8 -0.06 9.90 7.94
CA LEU A 8 -0.89 9.51 6.82
C LEU A 8 -1.07 8.01 6.85
N ALA A 9 -2.28 7.55 6.69
CA ALA A 9 -2.57 6.13 6.58
C ALA A 9 -3.10 5.84 5.18
N LEU A 10 -2.47 4.87 4.52
CA LEU A 10 -2.82 4.41 3.19
C LEU A 10 -3.48 3.04 3.32
N LEU A 11 -4.72 2.94 2.89
CA LEU A 11 -5.46 1.68 2.92
C LEU A 11 -5.74 1.25 1.49
N ILE A 12 -5.13 0.15 1.08
CA ILE A 12 -5.27 -0.38 -0.27
C ILE A 12 -5.95 -1.74 -0.18
N GLY A 13 -7.11 -1.85 -0.78
CA GLY A 13 -7.87 -3.09 -0.81
C GLY A 13 -8.27 -3.45 -2.22
N ALA A 14 -7.85 -4.63 -2.67
CA ALA A 14 -8.21 -5.16 -3.97
C ALA A 14 -8.89 -6.51 -3.78
N PRO A 15 -10.20 -6.52 -3.61
CA PRO A 15 -10.93 -7.78 -3.50
C PRO A 15 -10.80 -8.54 -4.82
N HIS A 16 -9.99 -9.59 -4.79
CA HIS A 16 -9.81 -10.45 -5.95
C HIS A 16 -11.10 -11.24 -6.17
N ARG A 17 -11.61 -11.22 -7.39
CA ARG A 17 -12.88 -11.87 -7.74
C ARG A 17 -14.10 -11.37 -6.93
N GLY A 18 -14.05 -10.13 -6.46
CA GLY A 18 -15.16 -9.53 -5.74
C GLY A 18 -15.35 -10.04 -4.32
N GLU A 19 -14.30 -10.51 -3.67
CA GLU A 19 -14.37 -11.02 -2.31
C GLU A 19 -14.75 -9.91 -1.32
N ALA A 20 -15.96 -10.00 -0.77
CA ALA A 20 -16.49 -8.99 0.14
C ALA A 20 -15.70 -8.87 1.45
N ALA A 21 -15.04 -9.96 1.86
CA ALA A 21 -14.24 -9.96 3.10
C ALA A 21 -13.11 -8.94 3.05
N MET A 22 -12.45 -8.77 1.91
CA MET A 22 -11.35 -7.82 1.76
C MET A 22 -11.83 -6.37 1.85
N HIS A 23 -13.03 -6.08 1.34
CA HIS A 23 -13.65 -4.78 1.52
C HIS A 23 -13.96 -4.52 2.98
N GLY A 24 -14.49 -5.50 3.69
CA GLY A 24 -14.77 -5.40 5.11
C GLY A 24 -13.52 -5.14 5.95
N ASP A 25 -12.41 -5.75 5.58
CA ASP A 25 -11.12 -5.56 6.27
C ASP A 25 -10.63 -4.12 6.16
N VAL A 26 -10.71 -3.53 4.97
CA VAL A 26 -10.32 -2.13 4.75
C VAL A 26 -11.21 -1.20 5.58
N GLN A 27 -12.53 -1.43 5.55
CA GLN A 27 -13.46 -0.60 6.30
C GLN A 27 -13.24 -0.72 7.80
N ALA A 28 -13.02 -1.92 8.30
CA ALA A 28 -12.77 -2.14 9.73
C ALA A 28 -11.49 -1.44 10.18
N PHE A 29 -10.44 -1.49 9.36
CA PHE A 29 -9.18 -0.83 9.68
C PHE A 29 -9.34 0.70 9.65
N TYR A 30 -10.07 1.23 8.67
CA TYR A 30 -10.42 2.64 8.59
C TYR A 30 -11.13 3.11 9.86
N ASP A 31 -12.17 2.39 10.26
CA ASP A 31 -12.95 2.75 11.45
C ASP A 31 -12.10 2.69 12.72
N ALA A 32 -11.21 1.73 12.82
CA ALA A 32 -10.31 1.59 13.97
C ALA A 32 -9.34 2.78 14.05
N LEU A 33 -8.83 3.27 12.94
CA LEU A 33 -7.93 4.43 12.92
C LEU A 33 -8.67 5.71 13.31
N ILE A 34 -9.89 5.90 12.82
CA ILE A 34 -10.73 7.04 13.22
C ILE A 34 -10.99 6.99 14.73
N ALA A 35 -11.32 5.82 15.27
CA ALA A 35 -11.57 5.65 16.70
C ALA A 35 -10.33 5.97 17.54
N ARG A 36 -9.13 5.84 16.96
CA ARG A 36 -7.87 6.15 17.64
C ARG A 36 -7.41 7.59 17.44
N GLY A 37 -8.22 8.42 16.82
CA GLY A 37 -7.98 9.84 16.72
C GLY A 37 -7.35 10.33 15.43
N LEU A 38 -7.19 9.48 14.41
CA LEU A 38 -6.79 9.96 13.10
C LEU A 38 -7.94 10.73 12.46
N SER A 39 -7.61 11.85 11.82
CA SER A 39 -8.59 12.60 11.03
C SER A 39 -8.85 11.87 9.71
N SER A 40 -10.05 11.98 9.19
CA SER A 40 -10.35 11.48 7.85
C SER A 40 -9.46 12.11 6.76
N ASP A 41 -8.94 13.30 7.01
CA ASP A 41 -8.02 13.98 6.10
C ASP A 41 -6.65 13.30 6.05
N ASP A 42 -6.31 12.49 7.06
CA ASP A 42 -5.06 11.75 7.15
C ASP A 42 -5.20 10.31 6.66
N LEU A 43 -6.36 9.97 6.09
CA LEU A 43 -6.65 8.62 5.62
C LEU A 43 -6.92 8.64 4.12
N LEU A 44 -6.14 7.87 3.38
CA LEU A 44 -6.33 7.69 1.93
C LEU A 44 -6.70 6.24 1.66
N VAL A 45 -7.81 6.04 0.99
CA VAL A 45 -8.31 4.71 0.66
C VAL A 45 -8.29 4.52 -0.85
N LEU A 46 -7.66 3.45 -1.29
CA LEU A 46 -7.65 3.01 -2.67
C LEU A 46 -8.22 1.59 -2.71
N GLU A 47 -9.38 1.42 -3.29
CA GLU A 47 -10.14 0.19 -3.18
C GLU A 47 -10.92 -0.10 -4.46
N GLY A 48 -11.15 -1.38 -4.73
CA GLY A 48 -11.94 -1.80 -5.87
C GLY A 48 -11.09 -2.47 -6.94
N ARG A 49 -11.36 -2.15 -8.19
CA ARG A 49 -10.60 -2.70 -9.31
C ARG A 49 -9.29 -1.93 -9.46
N LEU A 50 -8.24 -2.54 -8.97
CA LEU A 50 -6.90 -1.94 -9.00
C LEU A 50 -6.03 -2.69 -10.00
N ASP A 51 -5.07 -1.99 -10.55
CA ASP A 51 -4.00 -2.55 -11.36
C ASP A 51 -2.66 -1.97 -10.94
N ARG A 52 -1.59 -2.51 -11.50
CA ARG A 52 -0.23 -2.11 -11.18
C ARG A 52 0.00 -0.61 -11.38
N GLU A 53 -0.44 -0.07 -12.52
CA GLU A 53 -0.22 1.33 -12.88
C GLU A 53 -0.94 2.26 -11.92
N LEU A 54 -2.16 1.94 -11.56
CA LEU A 54 -2.96 2.75 -10.63
C LEU A 54 -2.33 2.76 -9.24
N VAL A 55 -1.91 1.60 -8.74
CA VAL A 55 -1.29 1.51 -7.41
C VAL A 55 0.03 2.26 -7.36
N LEU A 56 0.90 2.10 -8.36
CA LEU A 56 2.17 2.80 -8.39
C LEU A 56 1.97 4.32 -8.54
N SER A 57 1.00 4.76 -9.32
CA SER A 57 0.66 6.19 -9.44
C SER A 57 0.16 6.76 -8.12
N PHE A 58 -0.65 6.01 -7.40
CA PHE A 58 -1.13 6.40 -6.08
C PHE A 58 0.03 6.56 -5.10
N LEU A 59 0.94 5.60 -5.05
CA LEU A 59 2.11 5.67 -4.18
C LEU A 59 3.03 6.84 -4.56
N ALA A 60 3.20 7.12 -5.84
CA ALA A 60 4.01 8.24 -6.30
C ALA A 60 3.39 9.58 -5.90
N THR A 61 2.07 9.71 -5.95
CA THR A 61 1.37 10.90 -5.50
C THR A 61 1.55 11.11 -4.00
N VAL A 62 1.44 10.04 -3.23
CA VAL A 62 1.68 10.09 -1.78
C VAL A 62 3.12 10.49 -1.49
N GLN A 63 4.08 9.91 -2.21
CA GLN A 63 5.50 10.24 -2.05
C GLN A 63 5.74 11.74 -2.24
N SER A 64 5.14 12.34 -3.27
CA SER A 64 5.25 13.77 -3.50
C SER A 64 4.68 14.58 -2.33
N GLN A 65 3.58 14.12 -1.75
CA GLN A 65 2.94 14.80 -0.62
C GLN A 65 3.82 14.74 0.63
N VAL A 66 4.41 13.60 0.93
CA VAL A 66 5.20 13.43 2.16
C VAL A 66 6.65 13.88 2.02
N SER A 67 7.13 14.11 0.81
CA SER A 67 8.52 14.49 0.55
C SER A 67 8.93 15.80 1.24
N VAL A 68 7.97 16.64 1.58
CA VAL A 68 8.21 17.93 2.24
C VAL A 68 8.15 17.84 3.76
N TRP A 69 7.88 16.67 4.31
CA TRP A 69 7.82 16.49 5.76
C TRP A 69 9.22 16.41 6.38
N ASP A 70 9.43 17.09 7.49
CA ASP A 70 10.65 16.92 8.30
C ASP A 70 10.65 15.60 9.03
N ARG A 71 9.50 15.21 9.55
CA ARG A 71 9.28 13.96 10.29
C ARG A 71 7.82 13.56 10.19
N GLY A 72 7.53 12.33 10.48
CA GLY A 72 6.17 11.86 10.48
C GLY A 72 6.08 10.35 10.44
N ASP A 73 4.86 9.90 10.29
CA ASP A 73 4.53 8.47 10.23
C ASP A 73 3.61 8.20 9.04
N VAL A 74 3.93 7.19 8.27
CA VAL A 74 3.09 6.67 7.20
C VAL A 74 2.72 5.23 7.55
N PHE A 75 1.43 4.94 7.55
CA PHE A 75 0.92 3.57 7.69
C PHE A 75 0.48 3.09 6.33
N LEU A 76 0.87 1.89 5.98
CA LEU A 76 0.41 1.25 4.76
C LEU A 76 -0.24 -0.08 5.12
N TYR A 77 -1.55 -0.14 4.93
CA TYR A 77 -2.34 -1.35 5.08
C TYR A 77 -2.74 -1.84 3.69
N THR A 78 -2.52 -3.12 3.43
CA THR A 78 -2.93 -3.74 2.17
C THR A 78 -3.75 -4.98 2.46
N SER A 79 -4.88 -5.11 1.78
CA SER A 79 -5.71 -6.30 1.81
C SER A 79 -5.88 -6.81 0.39
N GLY A 80 -5.46 -8.05 0.12
CA GLY A 80 -5.50 -8.62 -1.21
C GLY A 80 -4.69 -9.89 -1.30
N HIS A 81 -4.35 -10.28 -2.51
CA HIS A 81 -3.54 -11.47 -2.74
C HIS A 81 -2.06 -11.14 -2.73
N GLY A 82 -1.28 -12.07 -2.16
CA GLY A 82 0.16 -12.03 -2.23
C GLY A 82 0.67 -13.13 -3.13
N ALA A 83 1.87 -12.94 -3.66
CA ALA A 83 2.51 -13.91 -4.52
C ALA A 83 4.02 -13.79 -4.43
N TYR A 84 4.73 -14.80 -4.94
CA TYR A 84 6.18 -14.81 -4.99
C TYR A 84 6.62 -15.19 -6.39
N ALA A 85 7.54 -14.41 -6.95
CA ALA A 85 8.15 -14.74 -8.23
C ALA A 85 9.51 -14.06 -8.36
N PRO A 86 10.38 -14.53 -9.26
CA PRO A 86 11.54 -13.76 -9.65
C PRO A 86 11.10 -12.45 -10.29
N MET A 87 11.56 -11.33 -9.75
CA MET A 87 11.30 -10.02 -10.34
C MET A 87 12.13 -9.82 -11.61
N ASP A 88 13.33 -10.37 -11.61
CA ASP A 88 14.26 -10.27 -12.72
C ASP A 88 14.45 -11.65 -13.37
N ALA A 89 14.25 -11.73 -14.67
CA ALA A 89 14.45 -12.96 -15.43
C ALA A 89 15.91 -13.41 -15.44
N ILE A 90 16.87 -12.52 -15.19
CA ILE A 90 18.30 -12.84 -15.16
C ILE A 90 18.66 -13.59 -13.88
N ASP A 91 17.99 -13.27 -12.76
CA ASP A 91 18.23 -13.93 -11.48
C ASP A 91 16.98 -14.71 -11.04
N ALA A 92 16.73 -15.81 -11.75
CA ALA A 92 15.56 -16.66 -11.46
C ALA A 92 15.66 -17.37 -10.10
N ASN A 93 16.81 -17.32 -9.44
CA ASN A 93 16.97 -17.91 -8.11
C ASN A 93 16.52 -16.99 -6.98
N THR A 94 16.35 -15.70 -7.26
CA THR A 94 15.89 -14.72 -6.27
C THR A 94 14.39 -14.52 -6.43
N VAL A 95 13.63 -15.04 -5.49
CA VAL A 95 12.16 -14.89 -5.47
C VAL A 95 11.79 -13.77 -4.51
N GLU A 96 11.00 -12.83 -4.99
CA GLU A 96 10.58 -11.69 -4.20
C GLU A 96 9.07 -11.69 -3.98
N PRO A 97 8.62 -11.21 -2.82
CA PRO A 97 7.19 -11.09 -2.54
C PRO A 97 6.56 -9.93 -3.32
N ALA A 98 5.32 -10.12 -3.69
CA ALA A 98 4.57 -9.14 -4.45
C ALA A 98 3.10 -9.13 -4.05
N LEU A 99 2.44 -8.03 -4.40
CA LEU A 99 1.00 -7.88 -4.27
C LEU A 99 0.36 -8.02 -5.65
N VAL A 100 -0.78 -8.67 -5.70
CA VAL A 100 -1.54 -8.87 -6.93
C VAL A 100 -2.87 -8.14 -6.78
N PHE A 101 -3.04 -7.06 -7.51
CA PHE A 101 -4.22 -6.22 -7.40
C PHE A 101 -5.24 -6.44 -8.51
N GLY A 102 -4.78 -6.81 -9.69
CA GLY A 102 -5.67 -7.00 -10.82
C GLY A 102 -6.34 -8.37 -10.81
N GLN A 103 -7.64 -8.38 -11.07
CA GLN A 103 -8.36 -9.62 -11.26
C GLN A 103 -7.85 -10.33 -12.51
N GLY A 104 -7.43 -11.58 -12.36
CA GLY A 104 -6.84 -12.36 -13.45
C GLY A 104 -5.34 -12.18 -13.65
N ASP A 105 -4.69 -11.35 -12.83
CA ASP A 105 -3.26 -11.08 -12.94
C ASP A 105 -2.39 -12.08 -12.19
N LEU A 106 -2.99 -13.05 -11.48
CA LEU A 106 -2.25 -14.03 -10.68
C LEU A 106 -1.23 -14.84 -11.50
N ASP A 107 -1.51 -15.04 -12.78
CA ASP A 107 -0.64 -15.84 -13.66
C ASP A 107 0.33 -14.97 -14.47
N ASP A 108 0.34 -13.66 -14.24
CA ASP A 108 1.17 -12.73 -15.00
C ASP A 108 2.01 -11.85 -14.06
N PRO A 109 3.22 -12.29 -13.67
CA PRO A 109 4.07 -11.54 -12.77
C PRO A 109 4.44 -10.13 -13.26
N SER A 110 4.36 -9.86 -14.55
CA SER A 110 4.64 -8.53 -15.07
C SER A 110 3.60 -7.49 -14.63
N ARG A 111 2.46 -7.94 -14.12
CA ARG A 111 1.38 -7.09 -13.64
C ARG A 111 1.33 -7.00 -12.13
N TRP A 112 2.23 -7.69 -11.44
CA TRP A 112 2.29 -7.64 -9.98
C TRP A 112 3.02 -6.39 -9.53
N VAL A 113 2.76 -5.97 -8.27
CA VAL A 113 3.52 -4.90 -7.63
C VAL A 113 4.42 -5.55 -6.59
N PHE A 114 5.71 -5.59 -6.86
CA PHE A 114 6.68 -6.15 -5.93
C PHE A 114 6.91 -5.19 -4.78
N TRP A 115 7.14 -5.73 -3.58
CA TRP A 115 7.38 -4.89 -2.41
C TRP A 115 8.57 -3.96 -2.59
N ARG A 116 9.60 -4.40 -3.33
CA ARG A 116 10.74 -3.54 -3.66
C ARG A 116 10.29 -2.30 -4.45
N GLU A 117 9.31 -2.46 -5.33
CA GLU A 117 8.77 -1.35 -6.10
C GLU A 117 7.93 -0.41 -5.22
N VAL A 118 7.20 -0.97 -4.24
CA VAL A 118 6.46 -0.18 -3.27
C VAL A 118 7.41 0.72 -2.48
N PHE A 119 8.49 0.15 -1.96
CA PHE A 119 9.47 0.91 -1.18
C PHE A 119 10.22 1.93 -2.04
N GLY A 120 10.55 1.57 -3.28
CA GLY A 120 11.24 2.48 -4.18
C GLY A 120 10.36 3.65 -4.62
N THR A 121 9.08 3.40 -4.87
CA THR A 121 8.14 4.43 -5.28
C THR A 121 7.76 5.34 -4.10
N LEU A 122 7.56 4.74 -2.92
CA LEU A 122 7.22 5.46 -1.70
C LEU A 122 8.48 5.81 -0.91
N ALA A 123 9.47 6.37 -1.60
CA ALA A 123 10.73 6.76 -0.96
C ALA A 123 10.47 7.88 0.05
N LEU A 124 10.60 7.58 1.33
CA LEU A 124 10.27 8.50 2.41
C LEU A 124 11.50 9.27 2.89
N PRO A 125 11.33 10.53 3.35
CA PRO A 125 12.42 11.24 4.02
C PRO A 125 12.96 10.49 5.22
N ALA A 126 14.19 10.77 5.61
CA ALA A 126 14.92 10.01 6.63
C ALA A 126 14.23 9.92 7.99
N LYS A 127 13.47 10.94 8.36
CA LYS A 127 12.76 10.98 9.65
C LYS A 127 11.26 10.65 9.54
N VAL A 128 10.84 10.14 8.40
CA VAL A 128 9.47 9.66 8.20
C VAL A 128 9.50 8.13 8.31
N ARG A 129 8.75 7.61 9.26
CA ARG A 129 8.69 6.18 9.53
C ARG A 129 7.56 5.53 8.73
N LEU A 130 7.80 4.32 8.28
CA LEU A 130 6.79 3.51 7.59
C LEU A 130 6.43 2.30 8.44
N ALA A 131 5.15 2.17 8.74
CA ALA A 131 4.60 0.97 9.35
C ALA A 131 3.81 0.20 8.30
N LEU A 132 4.15 -1.06 8.11
CA LEU A 132 3.51 -1.95 7.14
C LEU A 132 2.61 -2.93 7.84
N LEU A 133 1.41 -3.07 7.31
CA LEU A 133 0.42 -4.03 7.78
C LEU A 133 -0.15 -4.79 6.57
N PRO A 134 0.64 -5.71 6.00
CA PRO A 134 0.15 -6.48 4.87
C PRO A 134 -0.77 -7.59 5.35
N ASP A 135 -1.94 -7.66 4.74
CA ASP A 135 -2.93 -8.69 4.98
C ASP A 135 -3.20 -9.39 3.63
N CYS A 136 -2.45 -10.45 3.38
CA CYS A 136 -2.51 -11.17 2.13
C CYS A 136 -2.31 -12.68 2.31
#